data_8ffed55787aeb9245bccb4575bc76aee
#
_entry.id   8ffed55787aeb9245bccb4575bc76aee
#
_cell.length_a   1.000
_cell.length_b   1.000
_cell.length_c   1.000
_cell.angle_alpha   90.00
_cell.angle_beta   90.00
_cell.angle_gamma   90.00
#
_symmetry.space_group_name_H-M   'P 1'
#
loop_
_entity.id
_entity.type
_entity.pdbx_description
1 polymer ?
#
loop_
_entity_poly.entity_id
_entity_poly.type
_entity_poly.pdbx_seq_one_letter_code
_entity_poly.pdbx_strand_id
1 'polypeptide(L)'
;MKLRNIAIGIAVVGVIFAGGVAVVAWQKGLSIRETVELGAGVITARTSRHTIADRTAAILAKKPKLKGIAASAGGKLRILVFKNERSVEVHAPGWEAPRIYPMTAFSGTLGPKLREGDGQIPEGIYGIGYLNPNSSYYLSLKVTYPNASDRARAKADGRTNLGGDIMIHGKAVTIGCVPVGDDAIEDIFYLASAVGIKNVSVVIAPYDMRKGRKSELEKSTLAWYSDLCKEIFAALPEARAGKGIEAGANNGDIVAAARKQVGVTVGYDPAYRRLAYPNGDVPRSSGVCTDVVIRALRDARKVDLQKLVHEDMKANFAKYPQQWGLKRTDPNIDHRRVPNLQCFFKRKGWSLKATKTASDYEPGDFVTVIVGGRLPHIMIVSDKKAADGTPLVIHNIGSGTKEEDCLFTYPLTGHYRMKAVAR
;
A
#
# COMPACT_ATOMS: atom_id res chain seq x y z
N MET A 1 22.16 49.70 -13.71
CA MET A 1 21.58 49.62 -12.37
C MET A 1 20.34 48.67 -12.27
N LYS A 2 19.66 48.28 -13.35
CA LYS A 2 18.46 47.43 -13.30
C LYS A 2 18.72 45.90 -13.28
N LEU A 3 19.83 45.42 -13.78
CA LEU A 3 20.15 43.97 -13.83
C LEU A 3 20.68 43.39 -12.49
N ARG A 4 21.33 44.21 -11.63
CA ARG A 4 21.82 43.77 -10.31
C ARG A 4 20.70 43.55 -9.31
N ASN A 5 19.60 44.30 -9.40
CA ASN A 5 18.48 44.18 -8.48
C ASN A 5 17.57 42.94 -8.79
N ILE A 6 17.57 42.49 -10.05
CA ILE A 6 16.84 41.27 -10.43
C ILE A 6 17.56 40.01 -9.92
N ALA A 7 18.90 39.98 -10.01
CA ALA A 7 19.70 38.87 -9.50
C ALA A 7 19.65 38.74 -7.96
N ILE A 8 19.61 39.87 -7.24
CA ILE A 8 19.45 39.87 -5.78
C ILE A 8 18.06 39.44 -5.36
N GLY A 9 17.03 39.86 -6.09
CA GLY A 9 15.64 39.42 -5.83
C GLY A 9 15.43 37.92 -6.01
N ILE A 10 16.05 37.30 -7.02
CA ILE A 10 16.00 35.87 -7.27
C ILE A 10 16.80 35.12 -6.19
N ALA A 11 17.96 35.63 -5.75
CA ALA A 11 18.74 35.01 -4.69
C ALA A 11 18.03 35.06 -3.31
N VAL A 12 17.40 36.19 -2.99
CA VAL A 12 16.65 36.35 -1.72
C VAL A 12 15.40 35.47 -1.69
N VAL A 13 14.67 35.36 -2.81
CA VAL A 13 13.52 34.43 -2.91
C VAL A 13 13.98 32.98 -2.83
N GLY A 14 15.13 32.62 -3.42
CA GLY A 14 15.73 31.30 -3.33
C GLY A 14 16.14 30.94 -1.89
N VAL A 15 16.72 31.87 -1.14
CA VAL A 15 17.13 31.65 0.26
C VAL A 15 15.92 31.55 1.21
N ILE A 16 14.88 32.36 1.00
CA ILE A 16 13.66 32.27 1.82
C ILE A 16 12.92 30.96 1.55
N PHE A 17 12.91 30.47 0.32
CA PHE A 17 12.27 29.19 -0.03
C PHE A 17 13.07 27.98 0.48
N ALA A 18 14.39 28.03 0.38
CA ALA A 18 15.29 27.02 0.96
C ALA A 18 15.24 27.03 2.48
N GLY A 19 15.17 28.21 3.11
CA GLY A 19 15.01 28.38 4.55
C GLY A 19 13.67 27.82 5.05
N GLY A 20 12.57 28.03 4.35
CA GLY A 20 11.25 27.48 4.70
C GLY A 20 11.21 25.96 4.63
N VAL A 21 11.80 25.36 3.62
CA VAL A 21 11.91 23.88 3.48
C VAL A 21 12.82 23.31 4.57
N ALA A 22 13.93 23.97 4.87
CA ALA A 22 14.85 23.54 5.92
C ALA A 22 14.24 23.60 7.33
N VAL A 23 13.46 24.63 7.64
CA VAL A 23 12.76 24.78 8.92
C VAL A 23 11.70 23.70 9.10
N VAL A 24 10.90 23.41 8.06
CA VAL A 24 9.90 22.35 8.10
C VAL A 24 10.55 20.96 8.21
N ALA A 25 11.68 20.75 7.54
CA ALA A 25 12.44 19.49 7.62
C ALA A 25 13.04 19.29 9.02
N TRP A 26 13.60 20.34 9.61
CA TRP A 26 14.14 20.29 10.97
C TRP A 26 13.05 20.02 12.02
N GLN A 27 11.89 20.66 11.93
CA GLN A 27 10.75 20.41 12.81
C GLN A 27 10.19 18.99 12.70
N LYS A 28 10.43 18.28 11.58
CA LYS A 28 9.95 16.91 11.32
C LYS A 28 11.02 15.83 11.43
N GLY A 29 12.27 16.20 11.79
CA GLY A 29 13.37 15.25 11.93
C GLY A 29 13.77 14.55 10.63
N LEU A 30 13.58 15.20 9.48
CA LEU A 30 13.96 14.67 8.17
C LEU A 30 15.47 14.75 7.95
N SER A 31 16.04 13.75 7.29
CA SER A 31 17.43 13.76 6.86
C SER A 31 17.69 14.82 5.76
N ILE A 32 18.96 15.21 5.58
CA ILE A 32 19.37 16.14 4.51
C ILE A 32 18.94 15.64 3.13
N ARG A 33 19.01 14.33 2.88
CA ARG A 33 18.60 13.71 1.63
C ARG A 33 17.09 13.83 1.38
N GLU A 34 16.28 13.57 2.38
CA GLU A 34 14.82 13.73 2.31
C GLU A 34 14.43 15.20 2.13
N THR A 35 15.17 16.12 2.73
CA THR A 35 14.99 17.57 2.56
C THR A 35 15.31 18.00 1.14
N VAL A 36 16.38 17.48 0.54
CA VAL A 36 16.77 17.77 -0.85
C VAL A 36 15.77 17.16 -1.84
N GLU A 37 15.29 15.93 -1.59
CA GLU A 37 14.25 15.28 -2.42
C GLU A 37 12.92 16.03 -2.34
N LEU A 38 12.55 16.53 -1.16
CA LEU A 38 11.36 17.39 -0.99
C LEU A 38 11.53 18.72 -1.75
N GLY A 39 12.70 19.36 -1.62
CA GLY A 39 13.03 20.60 -2.33
C GLY A 39 13.06 20.42 -3.85
N ALA A 40 13.68 19.34 -4.34
CA ALA A 40 13.71 19.00 -5.76
C ALA A 40 12.31 18.71 -6.30
N GLY A 41 11.46 18.00 -5.52
CA GLY A 41 10.05 17.74 -5.85
C GLY A 41 9.23 19.03 -5.98
N VAL A 42 9.47 20.02 -5.13
CA VAL A 42 8.78 21.33 -5.18
C VAL A 42 9.25 22.15 -6.40
N ILE A 43 10.55 22.08 -6.75
CA ILE A 43 11.10 22.81 -7.90
C ILE A 43 10.61 22.18 -9.22
N THR A 44 10.63 20.85 -9.34
CA THR A 44 10.15 20.14 -10.55
C THR A 44 8.65 20.29 -10.74
N ALA A 45 7.85 20.30 -9.67
CA ALA A 45 6.42 20.57 -9.76
C ALA A 45 6.10 21.99 -10.27
N ARG A 46 7.02 22.93 -10.13
CA ARG A 46 6.86 24.31 -10.60
C ARG A 46 7.29 24.53 -12.06
N THR A 47 8.16 23.68 -12.58
CA THR A 47 8.77 23.89 -13.92
C THR A 47 8.10 23.09 -15.04
N SER A 48 7.40 21.97 -14.75
CA SER A 48 6.68 21.19 -15.74
C SER A 48 5.18 21.16 -15.43
N ARG A 49 4.42 22.08 -16.03
CA ARG A 49 2.94 22.05 -15.96
C ARG A 49 2.41 20.98 -16.89
N HIS A 50 2.12 19.81 -16.35
CA HIS A 50 1.37 18.79 -17.08
C HIS A 50 -0.12 19.08 -17.01
N THR A 51 -0.81 18.87 -18.11
CA THR A 51 -2.28 18.86 -18.14
C THR A 51 -2.81 17.49 -17.66
N ILE A 52 -4.11 17.42 -17.37
CA ILE A 52 -4.76 16.13 -17.08
C ILE A 52 -4.63 15.20 -18.31
N ALA A 53 -4.73 15.74 -19.53
CA ALA A 53 -4.58 14.99 -20.76
C ALA A 53 -3.17 14.38 -20.90
N ASP A 54 -2.11 15.15 -20.60
CA ASP A 54 -0.73 14.64 -20.63
C ASP A 54 -0.54 13.48 -19.66
N ARG A 55 -1.05 13.60 -18.43
CA ARG A 55 -0.94 12.56 -17.41
C ARG A 55 -1.74 11.33 -17.77
N THR A 56 -2.97 11.48 -18.24
CA THR A 56 -3.80 10.33 -18.65
C THR A 56 -3.23 9.61 -19.85
N ALA A 57 -2.64 10.32 -20.83
CA ALA A 57 -1.93 9.72 -21.96
C ALA A 57 -0.70 8.93 -21.49
N ALA A 58 0.12 9.51 -20.61
CA ALA A 58 1.28 8.84 -20.03
C ALA A 58 0.90 7.58 -19.22
N ILE A 59 -0.19 7.64 -18.45
CA ILE A 59 -0.73 6.49 -17.72
C ILE A 59 -1.17 5.39 -18.68
N LEU A 60 -1.92 5.73 -19.74
CA LEU A 60 -2.35 4.74 -20.73
C LEU A 60 -1.20 4.09 -21.48
N ALA A 61 -0.13 4.82 -21.77
CA ALA A 61 1.06 4.26 -22.38
C ALA A 61 1.68 3.14 -21.53
N LYS A 62 1.64 3.29 -20.20
CA LYS A 62 2.11 2.28 -19.24
C LYS A 62 1.07 1.19 -18.97
N LYS A 63 -0.21 1.55 -18.94
CA LYS A 63 -1.33 0.72 -18.45
C LYS A 63 -2.49 0.71 -19.47
N PRO A 64 -2.31 0.19 -20.70
CA PRO A 64 -3.30 0.29 -21.77
C PRO A 64 -4.65 -0.38 -21.45
N LYS A 65 -4.67 -1.38 -20.58
CA LYS A 65 -5.89 -2.05 -20.11
C LYS A 65 -6.84 -1.13 -19.37
N LEU A 66 -6.38 -0.03 -18.79
CA LEU A 66 -7.22 0.92 -18.06
C LEU A 66 -8.30 1.56 -18.96
N LYS A 67 -8.05 1.70 -20.27
CA LYS A 67 -9.04 2.21 -21.23
C LYS A 67 -10.31 1.34 -21.26
N GLY A 68 -10.14 0.02 -21.38
CA GLY A 68 -11.26 -0.93 -21.35
C GLY A 68 -11.96 -0.98 -19.99
N ILE A 69 -11.19 -0.90 -18.90
CA ILE A 69 -11.73 -0.86 -17.54
C ILE A 69 -12.58 0.40 -17.32
N ALA A 70 -12.13 1.56 -17.78
CA ALA A 70 -12.91 2.80 -17.70
C ALA A 70 -14.18 2.74 -18.56
N ALA A 71 -14.10 2.18 -19.76
CA ALA A 71 -15.26 2.02 -20.64
C ALA A 71 -16.34 1.11 -20.01
N SER A 72 -15.94 0.07 -19.30
CA SER A 72 -16.87 -0.84 -18.59
C SER A 72 -17.42 -0.28 -17.28
N ALA A 73 -16.99 0.91 -16.82
CA ALA A 73 -17.40 1.45 -15.53
C ALA A 73 -18.87 1.93 -15.46
N GLY A 74 -19.59 2.00 -16.59
CA GLY A 74 -20.95 2.49 -16.61
C GLY A 74 -21.08 3.98 -16.24
N GLY A 75 -20.04 4.77 -16.51
CA GLY A 75 -20.01 6.23 -16.36
C GLY A 75 -19.98 6.75 -14.91
N LYS A 76 -19.88 5.90 -13.90
CA LYS A 76 -19.86 6.30 -12.48
C LYS A 76 -18.80 5.53 -11.71
N LEU A 77 -18.19 6.18 -10.71
CA LEU A 77 -17.30 5.55 -9.75
C LEU A 77 -17.71 5.86 -8.31
N ARG A 78 -17.49 4.91 -7.44
CA ARG A 78 -17.58 5.09 -6.00
C ARG A 78 -16.27 4.65 -5.37
N ILE A 79 -15.61 5.56 -4.67
CA ILE A 79 -14.38 5.31 -3.93
C ILE A 79 -14.76 5.12 -2.46
N LEU A 80 -14.42 3.98 -1.88
CA LEU A 80 -14.65 3.68 -0.47
C LEU A 80 -13.29 3.66 0.22
N VAL A 81 -13.16 4.38 1.32
CA VAL A 81 -11.95 4.41 2.15
C VAL A 81 -12.29 3.82 3.51
N PHE A 82 -11.63 2.75 3.89
CA PHE A 82 -11.79 2.09 5.18
C PHE A 82 -10.54 2.34 6.04
N LYS A 83 -10.69 3.22 7.03
CA LYS A 83 -9.55 3.71 7.85
C LYS A 83 -8.90 2.60 8.67
N ASN A 84 -9.69 1.75 9.32
CA ASN A 84 -9.19 0.66 10.16
C ASN A 84 -8.46 -0.40 9.33
N GLU A 85 -9.04 -0.79 8.19
CA GLU A 85 -8.47 -1.78 7.27
C GLU A 85 -7.32 -1.20 6.43
N ARG A 86 -7.16 0.14 6.43
CA ARG A 86 -6.20 0.87 5.60
C ARG A 86 -6.31 0.50 4.13
N SER A 87 -7.53 0.46 3.63
CA SER A 87 -7.84 0.08 2.26
C SER A 87 -8.72 1.10 1.55
N VAL A 88 -8.55 1.17 0.24
CA VAL A 88 -9.36 1.98 -0.67
C VAL A 88 -9.94 1.05 -1.73
N GLU A 89 -11.25 1.05 -1.87
CA GLU A 89 -11.95 0.29 -2.90
C GLU A 89 -12.52 1.25 -3.94
N VAL A 90 -12.38 0.93 -5.22
CA VAL A 90 -13.03 1.65 -6.32
C VAL A 90 -14.07 0.72 -6.95
N HIS A 91 -15.31 1.16 -6.91
CA HIS A 91 -16.47 0.46 -7.44
C HIS A 91 -17.01 1.18 -8.67
N ALA A 92 -17.59 0.41 -9.60
CA ALA A 92 -18.35 0.94 -10.73
C ALA A 92 -19.57 0.04 -11.02
N PRO A 93 -20.68 0.60 -11.54
CA PRO A 93 -21.89 -0.18 -11.81
C PRO A 93 -21.68 -1.36 -12.79
N GLY A 94 -20.81 -1.17 -13.77
CA GLY A 94 -20.50 -2.18 -14.79
C GLY A 94 -19.41 -3.19 -14.41
N TRP A 95 -18.92 -3.16 -13.18
CA TRP A 95 -17.89 -4.10 -12.72
C TRP A 95 -18.50 -5.20 -11.84
N GLU A 96 -18.06 -6.42 -12.05
CA GLU A 96 -18.45 -7.55 -11.19
C GLU A 96 -17.88 -7.43 -9.79
N ALA A 97 -16.70 -6.82 -9.66
CA ALA A 97 -15.99 -6.68 -8.40
C ALA A 97 -15.23 -5.34 -8.32
N PRO A 98 -15.03 -4.79 -7.10
CA PRO A 98 -14.28 -3.56 -6.91
C PRO A 98 -12.78 -3.77 -7.16
N ARG A 99 -12.09 -2.69 -7.48
CA ARG A 99 -10.62 -2.61 -7.45
C ARG A 99 -10.20 -2.16 -6.06
N ILE A 100 -9.30 -2.92 -5.44
CA ILE A 100 -8.89 -2.69 -4.04
C ILE A 100 -7.42 -2.26 -4.00
N TYR A 101 -7.13 -1.20 -3.27
CA TYR A 101 -5.79 -0.63 -3.11
C TYR A 101 -5.47 -0.46 -1.62
N PRO A 102 -4.24 -0.71 -1.17
CA PRO A 102 -3.84 -0.40 0.19
C PRO A 102 -3.65 1.10 0.38
N MET A 103 -3.92 1.60 1.57
CA MET A 103 -3.39 2.89 2.00
C MET A 103 -1.92 2.72 2.39
N THR A 104 -1.03 3.49 1.77
CA THR A 104 0.43 3.36 1.95
C THR A 104 0.95 4.03 3.23
N ALA A 105 0.17 4.91 3.83
CA ALA A 105 0.41 5.48 5.15
C ALA A 105 -0.93 5.84 5.83
N PHE A 106 -0.90 6.09 7.13
CA PHE A 106 -2.06 6.48 7.91
C PHE A 106 -1.64 7.49 8.97
N SER A 107 -2.48 8.49 9.22
CA SER A 107 -2.30 9.46 10.30
C SER A 107 -3.61 9.65 11.07
N GLY A 108 -3.50 10.14 12.29
CA GLY A 108 -4.63 10.28 13.19
C GLY A 108 -5.10 8.94 13.78
N THR A 109 -6.35 8.91 14.19
CA THR A 109 -7.04 7.75 14.80
C THR A 109 -8.34 7.46 14.07
N LEU A 110 -9.12 6.48 14.51
CA LEU A 110 -10.52 6.36 14.10
C LEU A 110 -11.33 7.52 14.70
N GLY A 111 -12.35 7.95 13.97
CA GLY A 111 -13.16 9.10 14.29
C GLY A 111 -13.06 10.23 13.28
N PRO A 112 -13.97 11.19 13.31
CA PRO A 112 -14.08 12.26 12.33
C PRO A 112 -12.94 13.27 12.48
N LYS A 113 -12.66 14.01 11.40
CA LYS A 113 -11.80 15.18 11.44
C LYS A 113 -12.57 16.35 12.05
N LEU A 114 -11.97 17.01 13.06
CA LEU A 114 -12.65 18.07 13.81
C LEU A 114 -12.07 19.45 13.55
N ARG A 115 -10.76 19.56 13.31
CA ARG A 115 -10.07 20.85 13.14
C ARG A 115 -8.87 20.74 12.21
N GLU A 116 -8.42 21.87 11.74
CA GLU A 116 -7.15 21.96 11.01
C GLU A 116 -5.98 21.46 11.88
N GLY A 117 -5.03 20.76 11.26
CA GLY A 117 -3.82 20.28 11.95
C GLY A 117 -4.02 19.07 12.87
N ASP A 118 -5.24 18.52 13.03
CA ASP A 118 -5.48 17.35 13.88
C ASP A 118 -4.93 16.02 13.31
N GLY A 119 -4.39 16.05 12.09
CA GLY A 119 -3.85 14.87 11.42
C GLY A 119 -4.89 13.81 11.03
N GLN A 120 -6.18 14.09 11.23
CA GLN A 120 -7.25 13.14 10.97
C GLN A 120 -7.65 13.08 9.51
N ILE A 121 -7.87 11.87 9.02
CA ILE A 121 -8.62 11.62 7.78
C ILE A 121 -10.09 11.82 8.12
N PRO A 122 -10.86 12.66 7.40
CA PRO A 122 -12.27 12.87 7.68
C PRO A 122 -13.07 11.59 7.49
N GLU A 123 -14.23 11.51 8.10
CA GLU A 123 -15.23 10.46 7.90
C GLU A 123 -16.53 11.08 7.39
N GLY A 124 -17.12 10.48 6.35
CA GLY A 124 -18.32 11.01 5.72
C GLY A 124 -18.46 10.65 4.24
N ILE A 125 -19.37 11.36 3.58
CA ILE A 125 -19.72 11.16 2.18
C ILE A 125 -19.35 12.43 1.40
N TYR A 126 -18.51 12.27 0.39
CA TYR A 126 -17.88 13.35 -0.34
C TYR A 126 -17.94 13.12 -1.86
N GLY A 127 -17.50 14.10 -2.61
CA GLY A 127 -17.17 14.00 -4.04
C GLY A 127 -15.72 14.34 -4.29
N ILE A 128 -15.38 14.52 -5.57
CA ILE A 128 -14.09 15.02 -6.03
C ILE A 128 -14.24 16.44 -6.55
N GLY A 129 -13.46 17.36 -5.99
CA GLY A 129 -13.47 18.78 -6.37
C GLY A 129 -12.66 19.04 -7.64
N TYR A 130 -11.46 18.47 -7.74
CA TYR A 130 -10.61 18.56 -8.92
C TYR A 130 -9.55 17.45 -8.93
N LEU A 131 -8.96 17.23 -10.10
CA LEU A 131 -7.78 16.41 -10.32
C LEU A 131 -6.54 17.31 -10.39
N ASN A 132 -5.49 16.98 -9.64
CA ASN A 132 -4.22 17.69 -9.68
C ASN A 132 -3.13 16.87 -10.37
N PRO A 133 -2.82 17.18 -11.65
CA PRO A 133 -1.77 16.50 -12.40
C PRO A 133 -0.35 16.90 -11.99
N ASN A 134 -0.21 17.94 -11.15
CA ASN A 134 1.05 18.51 -10.70
C ASN A 134 1.16 18.50 -9.16
N SER A 135 0.63 17.46 -8.53
CA SER A 135 0.69 17.30 -7.08
C SER A 135 2.13 17.07 -6.61
N SER A 136 2.52 17.70 -5.49
CA SER A 136 3.77 17.39 -4.78
C SER A 136 3.86 15.92 -4.34
N TYR A 137 2.71 15.23 -4.31
CA TYR A 137 2.59 13.81 -4.02
C TYR A 137 2.30 13.00 -5.29
N TYR A 138 2.92 13.35 -6.40
CA TYR A 138 2.83 12.75 -7.74
C TYR A 138 1.53 13.13 -8.46
N LEU A 139 0.39 12.55 -8.11
CA LEU A 139 -0.94 12.87 -8.60
C LEU A 139 -1.88 12.96 -7.40
N SER A 140 -2.96 13.75 -7.50
CA SER A 140 -3.97 13.75 -6.45
C SER A 140 -5.37 14.10 -6.93
N LEU A 141 -6.36 13.65 -6.14
CA LEU A 141 -7.77 14.00 -6.28
C LEU A 141 -8.20 14.76 -5.02
N LYS A 142 -8.73 15.96 -5.16
CA LYS A 142 -9.27 16.76 -4.05
C LYS A 142 -10.59 16.18 -3.59
N VAL A 143 -10.67 15.73 -2.34
CA VAL A 143 -11.94 15.39 -1.69
C VAL A 143 -12.68 16.64 -1.29
N THR A 144 -14.02 16.68 -1.46
CA THR A 144 -14.85 17.86 -1.15
C THR A 144 -15.09 18.05 0.35
N TYR A 145 -14.06 17.83 1.17
CA TYR A 145 -14.07 18.15 2.60
C TYR A 145 -13.61 19.61 2.81
N PRO A 146 -14.21 20.37 3.77
CA PRO A 146 -15.45 20.07 4.49
C PRO A 146 -16.68 20.30 3.57
N ASN A 147 -17.65 19.40 3.67
CA ASN A 147 -18.94 19.52 2.98
C ASN A 147 -19.97 20.27 3.85
N ALA A 148 -21.23 20.36 3.40
CA ALA A 148 -22.30 21.03 4.15
C ALA A 148 -22.60 20.36 5.49
N SER A 149 -22.55 19.03 5.55
CA SER A 149 -22.78 18.24 6.78
C SER A 149 -21.68 18.44 7.81
N ASP A 150 -20.39 18.47 7.37
CA ASP A 150 -19.26 18.79 8.24
C ASP A 150 -19.40 20.18 8.87
N ARG A 151 -19.78 21.17 8.06
CA ARG A 151 -19.99 22.55 8.52
C ARG A 151 -21.17 22.68 9.48
N ALA A 152 -22.26 21.96 9.23
CA ALA A 152 -23.43 21.97 10.12
C ALA A 152 -23.09 21.38 11.51
N ARG A 153 -22.39 20.23 11.54
CA ARG A 153 -21.91 19.62 12.78
C ARG A 153 -20.91 20.51 13.51
N ALA A 154 -19.97 21.11 12.77
CA ALA A 154 -19.02 22.05 13.35
C ALA A 154 -19.71 23.27 13.99
N LYS A 155 -20.73 23.83 13.31
CA LYS A 155 -21.52 24.95 13.84
C LYS A 155 -22.24 24.55 15.13
N ALA A 156 -22.83 23.36 15.17
CA ALA A 156 -23.49 22.84 16.39
C ALA A 156 -22.52 22.66 17.57
N ASP A 157 -21.27 22.31 17.29
CA ASP A 157 -20.20 22.15 18.30
C ASP A 157 -19.43 23.45 18.58
N GLY A 158 -19.78 24.59 17.96
CA GLY A 158 -19.04 25.85 18.09
C GLY A 158 -17.65 25.85 17.43
N ARG A 159 -17.35 24.91 16.50
CA ARG A 159 -16.06 24.81 15.80
C ARG A 159 -16.06 25.65 14.54
N THR A 160 -14.99 26.41 14.29
CA THR A 160 -14.87 27.31 13.14
C THR A 160 -13.79 26.92 12.15
N ASN A 161 -12.66 26.37 12.61
CA ASN A 161 -11.53 26.01 11.77
C ASN A 161 -11.49 24.48 11.51
N LEU A 162 -12.21 24.02 10.49
CA LEU A 162 -12.21 22.60 10.11
C LEU A 162 -10.98 22.18 9.30
N GLY A 163 -10.27 23.15 8.73
CA GLY A 163 -9.24 22.90 7.72
C GLY A 163 -9.82 22.49 6.38
N GLY A 164 -8.95 21.97 5.51
CA GLY A 164 -9.29 21.60 4.14
C GLY A 164 -8.19 20.71 3.55
N ASP A 165 -8.09 20.79 2.21
CA ASP A 165 -7.01 20.14 1.42
C ASP A 165 -6.80 18.65 1.65
N ILE A 166 -7.91 17.95 1.89
CA ILE A 166 -7.91 16.49 1.94
C ILE A 166 -7.81 15.94 0.52
N MET A 167 -6.79 15.12 0.29
CA MET A 167 -6.48 14.52 -1.00
C MET A 167 -6.43 13.00 -0.93
N ILE A 168 -6.84 12.34 -2.00
CA ILE A 168 -6.41 10.99 -2.33
C ILE A 168 -5.19 11.17 -3.23
N HIS A 169 -4.02 10.59 -2.90
CA HIS A 169 -2.77 10.93 -3.59
C HIS A 169 -1.76 9.79 -3.63
N GLY A 170 -0.73 9.95 -4.44
CA GLY A 170 0.43 9.06 -4.52
C GLY A 170 1.33 9.13 -3.29
N LYS A 171 2.49 8.45 -3.38
CA LYS A 171 3.49 8.34 -2.32
C LYS A 171 2.94 7.69 -1.03
N ALA A 172 3.76 7.74 0.05
CA ALA A 172 3.50 7.00 1.29
C ALA A 172 3.62 7.90 2.55
N VAL A 173 3.17 9.16 2.45
CA VAL A 173 3.23 10.12 3.56
C VAL A 173 1.86 10.80 3.71
N THR A 174 1.43 11.09 4.95
CA THR A 174 0.17 11.78 5.20
C THR A 174 0.14 12.48 6.56
N ILE A 175 -0.64 13.56 6.64
CA ILE A 175 -1.04 14.29 7.85
C ILE A 175 -2.56 14.59 7.82
N GLY A 176 -3.37 13.63 7.28
CA GLY A 176 -4.83 13.76 7.17
C GLY A 176 -5.38 13.46 5.77
N CYS A 177 -4.52 13.16 4.80
CA CYS A 177 -4.89 12.73 3.45
C CYS A 177 -4.96 11.20 3.33
N VAL A 178 -5.38 10.69 2.17
CA VAL A 178 -5.48 9.27 1.84
C VAL A 178 -4.41 8.90 0.81
N PRO A 179 -3.20 8.49 1.24
CA PRO A 179 -2.14 8.05 0.34
C PRO A 179 -2.39 6.61 -0.13
N VAL A 180 -2.29 6.38 -1.42
CA VAL A 180 -2.50 5.05 -2.04
C VAL A 180 -1.26 4.57 -2.81
N GLY A 181 -0.19 5.36 -2.87
CA GLY A 181 1.00 5.08 -3.67
C GLY A 181 0.85 5.47 -5.14
N ASP A 182 1.99 5.56 -5.83
CA ASP A 182 2.05 6.15 -7.17
C ASP A 182 1.32 5.29 -8.20
N ASP A 183 1.42 3.99 -8.13
CA ASP A 183 0.77 3.08 -9.07
C ASP A 183 -0.76 3.09 -8.94
N ALA A 184 -1.25 3.04 -7.70
CA ALA A 184 -2.69 3.06 -7.43
C ALA A 184 -3.32 4.42 -7.78
N ILE A 185 -2.61 5.53 -7.51
CA ILE A 185 -3.14 6.84 -7.86
C ILE A 185 -3.20 7.08 -9.37
N GLU A 186 -2.31 6.46 -10.17
CA GLU A 186 -2.42 6.47 -11.63
C GLU A 186 -3.75 5.86 -12.08
N ASP A 187 -4.11 4.69 -11.55
CA ASP A 187 -5.37 4.02 -11.87
C ASP A 187 -6.56 4.89 -11.49
N ILE A 188 -6.61 5.35 -10.24
CA ILE A 188 -7.73 6.12 -9.69
C ILE A 188 -7.87 7.46 -10.43
N PHE A 189 -6.76 8.14 -10.71
CA PHE A 189 -6.73 9.41 -11.43
C PHE A 189 -7.25 9.26 -12.85
N TYR A 190 -6.76 8.23 -13.58
CA TYR A 190 -7.24 7.95 -14.92
C TYR A 190 -8.73 7.61 -14.96
N LEU A 191 -9.18 6.70 -14.10
CA LEU A 191 -10.58 6.28 -14.02
C LEU A 191 -11.50 7.46 -13.68
N ALA A 192 -11.12 8.29 -12.69
CA ALA A 192 -11.89 9.48 -12.31
C ALA A 192 -11.94 10.53 -13.44
N SER A 193 -10.84 10.70 -14.18
CA SER A 193 -10.79 11.56 -15.36
C SER A 193 -11.71 11.04 -16.47
N ALA A 194 -11.68 9.75 -16.73
CA ALA A 194 -12.44 9.11 -17.82
C ALA A 194 -13.96 9.18 -17.61
N VAL A 195 -14.44 8.99 -16.38
CA VAL A 195 -15.88 9.10 -16.07
C VAL A 195 -16.34 10.53 -15.79
N GLY A 196 -15.39 11.45 -15.55
CA GLY A 196 -15.64 12.81 -15.11
C GLY A 196 -15.89 12.91 -13.60
N ILE A 197 -15.23 13.87 -12.94
CA ILE A 197 -15.19 13.98 -11.47
C ILE A 197 -16.57 14.15 -10.81
N LYS A 198 -17.55 14.73 -11.53
CA LYS A 198 -18.94 14.87 -11.03
C LYS A 198 -19.64 13.52 -10.84
N ASN A 199 -19.15 12.48 -11.50
CA ASN A 199 -19.66 11.11 -11.43
C ASN A 199 -18.88 10.23 -10.45
N VAL A 200 -17.99 10.86 -9.64
CA VAL A 200 -17.19 10.16 -8.63
C VAL A 200 -17.70 10.52 -7.24
N SER A 201 -18.17 9.55 -6.49
CA SER A 201 -18.50 9.66 -5.06
C SER A 201 -17.39 9.05 -4.20
N VAL A 202 -17.17 9.62 -3.01
CA VAL A 202 -16.18 9.14 -2.04
C VAL A 202 -16.88 8.91 -0.71
N VAL A 203 -16.76 7.72 -0.15
CA VAL A 203 -17.22 7.40 1.21
C VAL A 203 -16.01 7.06 2.05
N ILE A 204 -15.79 7.81 3.10
CA ILE A 204 -14.70 7.55 4.06
C ILE A 204 -15.34 7.05 5.35
N ALA A 205 -15.10 5.77 5.66
CA ALA A 205 -15.67 5.08 6.80
C ALA A 205 -14.60 4.76 7.85
N PRO A 206 -14.93 4.73 9.14
CA PRO A 206 -14.00 4.31 10.19
C PRO A 206 -13.47 2.89 9.96
N TYR A 207 -14.31 2.00 9.46
CA TYR A 207 -14.01 0.60 9.13
C TYR A 207 -15.00 0.05 8.11
N ASP A 208 -14.78 -1.15 7.59
CA ASP A 208 -15.73 -1.81 6.68
C ASP A 208 -16.97 -2.33 7.42
N MET A 209 -17.97 -1.46 7.54
CA MET A 209 -19.23 -1.73 8.26
C MET A 209 -20.09 -2.80 7.57
N ARG A 210 -19.82 -3.16 6.32
CA ARG A 210 -20.53 -4.25 5.60
C ARG A 210 -20.27 -5.62 6.22
N LYS A 211 -19.19 -5.76 6.98
CA LYS A 211 -18.81 -6.98 7.74
C LYS A 211 -19.44 -7.05 9.14
N GLY A 212 -20.41 -6.23 9.40
CA GLY A 212 -21.09 -6.06 10.68
C GLY A 212 -20.63 -4.79 11.41
N ARG A 213 -21.59 -4.14 12.09
CA ARG A 213 -21.29 -2.95 12.88
C ARG A 213 -20.54 -3.31 14.16
N LYS A 214 -19.53 -2.54 14.48
CA LYS A 214 -18.65 -2.71 15.66
C LYS A 214 -18.76 -1.51 16.55
N SER A 215 -19.66 -1.57 17.52
CA SER A 215 -19.94 -0.46 18.42
C SER A 215 -18.69 0.04 19.18
N GLU A 216 -17.71 -0.84 19.41
CA GLU A 216 -16.43 -0.50 20.01
C GLU A 216 -15.57 0.44 19.16
N LEU A 217 -15.71 0.40 17.82
CA LEU A 217 -15.02 1.28 16.88
C LEU A 217 -15.81 2.57 16.57
N GLU A 218 -17.07 2.65 17.02
CA GLU A 218 -17.95 3.81 16.83
C GLU A 218 -18.06 4.68 18.10
N LYS A 219 -17.23 4.41 19.11
CA LYS A 219 -17.22 5.19 20.34
C LYS A 219 -16.71 6.60 20.11
N SER A 220 -17.50 7.59 20.51
CA SER A 220 -17.13 8.99 20.49
C SER A 220 -17.93 9.76 21.55
N THR A 221 -17.34 10.83 22.08
CA THR A 221 -18.03 11.79 22.94
C THR A 221 -18.93 12.77 22.17
N LEU A 222 -18.86 12.75 20.84
CA LEU A 222 -19.65 13.61 19.96
C LEU A 222 -21.06 13.04 19.77
N ALA A 223 -22.07 13.76 20.20
CA ALA A 223 -23.47 13.32 20.17
C ALA A 223 -23.94 12.89 18.77
N TRP A 224 -23.46 13.55 17.72
CA TRP A 224 -23.83 13.29 16.32
C TRP A 224 -23.06 12.15 15.64
N TYR A 225 -22.02 11.59 16.28
CA TYR A 225 -21.14 10.62 15.61
C TYR A 225 -21.85 9.32 15.27
N SER A 226 -22.75 8.84 16.13
CA SER A 226 -23.54 7.65 15.84
C SER A 226 -24.42 7.82 14.60
N ASP A 227 -24.97 9.03 14.38
CA ASP A 227 -25.77 9.33 13.20
C ASP A 227 -24.91 9.43 11.95
N LEU A 228 -23.72 10.02 12.04
CA LEU A 228 -22.74 9.99 10.96
C LEU A 228 -22.39 8.54 10.56
N CYS A 229 -22.17 7.65 11.52
CA CYS A 229 -21.92 6.23 11.24
C CYS A 229 -23.09 5.55 10.54
N LYS A 230 -24.34 5.88 10.89
CA LYS A 230 -25.54 5.38 10.19
C LYS A 230 -25.60 5.91 8.75
N GLU A 231 -25.34 7.20 8.53
CA GLU A 231 -25.29 7.82 7.20
C GLU A 231 -24.24 7.15 6.32
N ILE A 232 -23.03 6.95 6.86
CA ILE A 232 -21.93 6.26 6.16
C ILE A 232 -22.34 4.84 5.82
N PHE A 233 -22.90 4.09 6.78
CA PHE A 233 -23.36 2.71 6.56
C PHE A 233 -24.38 2.62 5.43
N ALA A 234 -25.38 3.51 5.43
CA ALA A 234 -26.41 3.57 4.39
C ALA A 234 -25.86 3.91 3.00
N ALA A 235 -24.72 4.63 2.94
CA ALA A 235 -24.04 4.99 1.69
C ALA A 235 -23.11 3.89 1.15
N LEU A 236 -22.79 2.88 1.96
CA LEU A 236 -22.00 1.74 1.49
C LEU A 236 -22.84 0.85 0.59
N PRO A 237 -22.29 0.33 -0.53
CA PRO A 237 -22.97 -0.67 -1.33
C PRO A 237 -23.16 -1.94 -0.49
N GLU A 238 -24.24 -2.68 -0.74
CA GLU A 238 -24.38 -4.01 -0.16
C GLU A 238 -23.11 -4.84 -0.43
N ALA A 239 -22.71 -5.64 0.54
CA ALA A 239 -21.60 -6.56 0.37
C ALA A 239 -21.97 -7.54 -0.76
N ARG A 240 -21.56 -7.22 -1.99
CA ARG A 240 -21.70 -8.20 -3.07
C ARG A 240 -20.84 -9.40 -2.70
N ALA A 241 -21.45 -10.57 -2.65
CA ALA A 241 -20.79 -11.86 -2.42
C ALA A 241 -19.89 -12.29 -3.60
N GLY A 242 -19.35 -11.34 -4.36
CA GLY A 242 -18.37 -11.53 -5.41
C GLY A 242 -16.97 -11.39 -4.89
N LYS A 243 -16.07 -12.29 -5.24
CA LYS A 243 -14.64 -12.12 -5.06
C LYS A 243 -14.26 -10.80 -5.71
N GLY A 244 -13.86 -9.78 -4.89
CA GLY A 244 -13.30 -8.54 -5.41
C GLY A 244 -12.18 -8.91 -6.40
N ILE A 245 -12.22 -8.35 -7.61
CA ILE A 245 -11.02 -8.34 -8.46
C ILE A 245 -10.08 -7.42 -7.70
N GLU A 246 -9.16 -8.01 -6.94
CA GLU A 246 -7.99 -7.27 -6.47
C GLU A 246 -7.33 -6.76 -7.76
N ALA A 247 -7.49 -5.46 -8.03
CA ALA A 247 -6.61 -4.78 -8.96
C ALA A 247 -5.23 -5.05 -8.39
N GLY A 248 -4.43 -5.87 -9.08
CA GLY A 248 -3.29 -6.60 -8.56
C GLY A 248 -2.70 -5.84 -7.39
N ALA A 249 -2.78 -6.40 -6.20
CA ALA A 249 -2.13 -5.80 -5.06
C ALA A 249 -0.72 -5.55 -5.55
N ASN A 250 -0.41 -4.28 -5.88
CA ASN A 250 0.95 -3.98 -6.30
C ASN A 250 1.80 -4.26 -5.08
N ASN A 251 2.30 -5.51 -5.01
CA ASN A 251 3.16 -5.98 -3.94
C ASN A 251 4.55 -5.30 -4.03
N GLY A 252 4.65 -4.15 -4.72
CA GLY A 252 5.83 -3.30 -4.80
C GLY A 252 6.30 -2.80 -3.44
N ASP A 253 5.41 -2.65 -2.47
CA ASP A 253 5.78 -2.37 -1.08
C ASP A 253 6.53 -3.56 -0.45
N ILE A 254 6.14 -4.80 -0.79
CA ILE A 254 6.86 -6.03 -0.38
C ILE A 254 8.23 -6.07 -1.06
N VAL A 255 8.30 -5.75 -2.36
CA VAL A 255 9.57 -5.64 -3.10
C VAL A 255 10.48 -4.58 -2.49
N ALA A 256 9.95 -3.38 -2.20
CA ALA A 256 10.71 -2.30 -1.59
C ALA A 256 11.27 -2.70 -0.21
N ALA A 257 10.47 -3.39 0.61
CA ALA A 257 10.89 -3.90 1.92
C ALA A 257 11.91 -5.04 1.80
N ALA A 258 11.75 -5.94 0.83
CA ALA A 258 12.72 -6.98 0.53
C ALA A 258 14.07 -6.39 0.08
N ARG A 259 14.03 -5.41 -0.82
CA ARG A 259 15.22 -4.73 -1.36
C ARG A 259 16.03 -4.01 -0.28
N LYS A 260 15.37 -3.47 0.76
CA LYS A 260 16.06 -2.86 1.92
C LYS A 260 16.93 -3.85 2.71
N GLN A 261 16.77 -5.14 2.51
CA GLN A 261 17.59 -6.17 3.15
C GLN A 261 18.89 -6.45 2.38
N VAL A 262 19.01 -6.01 1.12
CA VAL A 262 20.24 -6.11 0.32
C VAL A 262 21.31 -5.23 0.97
N GLY A 263 22.48 -5.79 1.26
CA GLY A 263 23.57 -5.12 1.99
C GLY A 263 23.37 -5.06 3.52
N VAL A 264 22.19 -5.37 4.05
CA VAL A 264 21.90 -5.44 5.50
C VAL A 264 21.97 -6.87 6.00
N THR A 265 21.28 -7.80 5.32
CA THR A 265 21.40 -9.23 5.59
C THR A 265 22.53 -9.77 4.73
N VAL A 266 23.72 -9.86 5.31
CA VAL A 266 24.97 -10.21 4.61
C VAL A 266 25.41 -11.65 4.84
N GLY A 267 24.74 -12.37 5.74
CA GLY A 267 25.04 -13.77 6.08
C GLY A 267 23.86 -14.71 5.87
N TYR A 268 24.17 -16.02 5.76
CA TYR A 268 23.17 -17.09 5.75
C TYR A 268 23.32 -17.91 7.04
N ASP A 269 22.26 -17.93 7.89
CA ASP A 269 22.29 -18.63 9.18
C ASP A 269 21.04 -19.53 9.34
N PRO A 270 21.16 -20.84 9.10
CA PRO A 270 20.08 -21.79 9.27
C PRO A 270 19.93 -22.30 10.71
N ALA A 271 20.74 -21.83 11.64
CA ALA A 271 20.73 -22.32 13.01
C ALA A 271 19.36 -22.15 13.68
N TYR A 272 18.99 -23.15 14.48
CA TYR A 272 17.81 -23.03 15.34
C TYR A 272 18.06 -21.98 16.43
N ARG A 273 17.13 -21.03 16.55
CA ARG A 273 17.19 -20.00 17.58
C ARG A 273 15.86 -19.89 18.31
N ARG A 274 15.91 -19.68 19.62
CA ARG A 274 14.72 -19.29 20.39
C ARG A 274 14.37 -17.85 20.05
N LEU A 275 13.15 -17.65 19.61
CA LEU A 275 12.62 -16.34 19.16
C LEU A 275 11.54 -15.86 20.13
N ALA A 276 11.38 -14.54 20.24
CA ALA A 276 10.19 -13.98 20.85
C ALA A 276 8.94 -14.44 20.06
N TYR A 277 7.79 -14.47 20.71
CA TYR A 277 6.51 -14.78 20.07
C TYR A 277 5.42 -13.86 20.64
N PRO A 278 4.61 -13.20 19.81
CA PRO A 278 4.74 -13.07 18.35
C PRO A 278 5.86 -12.11 17.91
N ASN A 279 6.06 -11.93 16.59
CA ASN A 279 7.00 -11.00 15.97
C ASN A 279 8.49 -11.28 16.21
N GLY A 280 8.86 -12.52 16.55
CA GLY A 280 10.27 -12.90 16.68
C GLY A 280 11.03 -12.80 15.36
N ASP A 281 12.30 -12.39 15.44
CA ASP A 281 13.23 -12.32 14.31
C ASP A 281 14.62 -12.75 14.75
N VAL A 282 15.42 -13.27 13.82
CA VAL A 282 16.85 -13.46 14.00
C VAL A 282 17.57 -12.12 13.73
N PRO A 283 18.85 -11.95 14.13
CA PRO A 283 19.59 -10.73 13.82
C PRO A 283 19.51 -10.37 12.33
N ARG A 284 19.19 -9.12 12.00
CA ARG A 284 18.99 -8.69 10.59
C ARG A 284 20.24 -8.79 9.71
N SER A 285 21.42 -8.87 10.31
CA SER A 285 22.68 -9.10 9.59
C SER A 285 22.78 -10.50 8.97
N SER A 286 21.95 -11.46 9.42
CA SER A 286 21.91 -12.83 8.90
C SER A 286 20.49 -13.37 8.82
N GLY A 287 20.30 -14.48 8.13
CA GLY A 287 19.01 -15.15 8.01
C GLY A 287 19.02 -16.15 6.88
N VAL A 288 17.89 -16.83 6.65
CA VAL A 288 17.69 -17.75 5.53
C VAL A 288 16.72 -17.16 4.50
N CYS A 289 16.43 -17.88 3.43
CA CYS A 289 15.53 -17.42 2.36
C CYS A 289 14.14 -17.02 2.87
N THR A 290 13.59 -17.74 3.83
CA THR A 290 12.29 -17.43 4.43
C THR A 290 12.32 -16.16 5.26
N ASP A 291 13.44 -15.82 5.92
CA ASP A 291 13.57 -14.59 6.71
C ASP A 291 13.46 -13.34 5.81
N VAL A 292 13.89 -13.41 4.55
CA VAL A 292 13.69 -12.33 3.57
C VAL A 292 12.21 -12.07 3.36
N VAL A 293 11.39 -13.12 3.18
CA VAL A 293 9.93 -13.04 2.99
C VAL A 293 9.24 -12.57 4.27
N ILE A 294 9.61 -13.15 5.42
CA ILE A 294 9.04 -12.81 6.74
C ILE A 294 9.23 -11.34 7.04
N ARG A 295 10.44 -10.82 6.85
CA ARG A 295 10.79 -9.42 7.08
C ARG A 295 10.13 -8.50 6.07
N ALA A 296 10.09 -8.88 4.80
CA ALA A 296 9.42 -8.09 3.77
C ALA A 296 7.94 -7.89 4.08
N LEU A 297 7.23 -8.94 4.47
CA LEU A 297 5.82 -8.88 4.85
C LEU A 297 5.59 -8.10 6.16
N ARG A 298 6.46 -8.27 7.15
CA ARG A 298 6.41 -7.54 8.42
C ARG A 298 6.63 -6.05 8.22
N ASP A 299 7.67 -5.68 7.48
CA ASP A 299 8.07 -4.29 7.30
C ASP A 299 7.08 -3.55 6.38
N ALA A 300 6.63 -4.19 5.28
CA ALA A 300 5.70 -3.61 4.33
C ALA A 300 4.25 -3.57 4.86
N ARG A 301 3.77 -4.67 5.42
CA ARG A 301 2.34 -4.92 5.66
C ARG A 301 1.98 -5.16 7.12
N LYS A 302 2.96 -5.14 8.04
CA LYS A 302 2.77 -5.51 9.45
C LYS A 302 2.21 -6.94 9.61
N VAL A 303 2.48 -7.81 8.65
CA VAL A 303 2.07 -9.21 8.67
C VAL A 303 3.11 -10.02 9.44
N ASP A 304 2.69 -10.64 10.53
CA ASP A 304 3.52 -11.56 11.31
C ASP A 304 3.33 -13.01 10.83
N LEU A 305 4.19 -13.44 9.90
CA LEU A 305 4.16 -14.84 9.42
C LEU A 305 4.45 -15.85 10.52
N GLN A 306 5.25 -15.53 11.54
CA GLN A 306 5.49 -16.42 12.67
C GLN A 306 4.18 -16.80 13.36
N LYS A 307 3.39 -15.77 13.71
CA LYS A 307 2.09 -15.94 14.36
C LYS A 307 1.10 -16.67 13.45
N LEU A 308 0.94 -16.19 12.22
CA LEU A 308 -0.06 -16.73 11.30
C LEU A 308 0.19 -18.19 10.93
N VAL A 309 1.44 -18.57 10.67
CA VAL A 309 1.82 -19.96 10.36
C VAL A 309 1.65 -20.85 11.59
N HIS A 310 2.08 -20.38 12.76
CA HIS A 310 1.96 -21.13 14.01
C HIS A 310 0.50 -21.43 14.36
N GLU A 311 -0.38 -20.43 14.29
CA GLU A 311 -1.80 -20.56 14.60
C GLU A 311 -2.53 -21.48 13.59
N ASP A 312 -2.27 -21.30 12.29
CA ASP A 312 -2.88 -22.15 11.26
C ASP A 312 -2.36 -23.59 11.36
N MET A 313 -1.07 -23.77 11.62
CA MET A 313 -0.46 -25.07 11.78
C MET A 313 -0.94 -25.77 13.07
N LYS A 314 -1.10 -25.05 14.19
CA LYS A 314 -1.67 -25.59 15.44
C LYS A 314 -3.09 -26.11 15.23
N ALA A 315 -3.91 -25.40 14.48
CA ALA A 315 -5.29 -25.81 14.16
C ALA A 315 -5.37 -26.95 13.11
N ASN A 316 -4.33 -27.16 12.32
CA ASN A 316 -4.34 -28.05 11.15
C ASN A 316 -3.05 -28.88 11.01
N PHE A 317 -2.44 -29.29 12.10
CA PHE A 317 -1.10 -29.89 12.13
C PHE A 317 -0.93 -31.04 11.13
N ALA A 318 -1.89 -31.96 11.05
CA ALA A 318 -1.84 -33.10 10.14
C ALA A 318 -1.84 -32.72 8.63
N LYS A 319 -2.18 -31.49 8.28
CA LYS A 319 -2.16 -31.00 6.88
C LYS A 319 -0.80 -30.44 6.47
N TYR A 320 0.09 -30.22 7.43
CA TYR A 320 1.43 -29.70 7.19
C TYR A 320 2.44 -30.83 6.98
N PRO A 321 3.55 -30.57 6.27
CA PRO A 321 4.59 -31.58 6.05
C PRO A 321 5.15 -32.16 7.36
N GLN A 322 5.17 -33.48 7.48
CA GLN A 322 5.66 -34.20 8.67
C GLN A 322 7.16 -34.63 8.59
N GLN A 323 7.94 -33.97 7.74
CA GLN A 323 9.31 -34.35 7.34
C GLN A 323 10.33 -34.28 8.49
N TRP A 324 10.02 -33.58 9.58
CA TRP A 324 10.99 -33.33 10.66
C TRP A 324 10.68 -34.11 11.93
N GLY A 325 9.74 -35.06 11.86
CA GLY A 325 9.37 -35.89 13.00
C GLY A 325 8.75 -35.15 14.19
N LEU A 326 8.32 -33.90 13.99
CA LEU A 326 7.68 -33.11 15.04
C LEU A 326 6.26 -33.64 15.32
N LYS A 327 5.95 -33.74 16.62
CA LYS A 327 4.60 -34.12 17.09
C LYS A 327 3.72 -32.91 17.43
N ARG A 328 4.29 -31.72 17.40
CA ARG A 328 3.60 -30.43 17.70
C ARG A 328 4.27 -29.27 16.94
N THR A 329 3.57 -28.14 16.90
CA THR A 329 4.12 -26.91 16.32
C THR A 329 5.25 -26.33 17.16
N ASP A 330 6.20 -25.66 16.49
CA ASP A 330 7.30 -24.92 17.10
C ASP A 330 7.36 -23.49 16.54
N PRO A 331 6.95 -22.46 17.32
CA PRO A 331 6.91 -21.08 16.88
C PRO A 331 8.29 -20.52 16.51
N ASN A 332 9.39 -21.16 16.90
CA ASN A 332 10.75 -20.71 16.59
C ASN A 332 11.19 -21.03 15.17
N ILE A 333 10.62 -22.10 14.54
CA ILE A 333 11.15 -22.62 13.28
C ILE A 333 10.08 -22.87 12.21
N ASP A 334 8.83 -23.08 12.56
CA ASP A 334 7.80 -23.51 11.61
C ASP A 334 7.62 -22.54 10.44
N HIS A 335 7.61 -21.24 10.71
CA HIS A 335 7.52 -20.19 9.70
C HIS A 335 8.81 -19.99 8.90
N ARG A 336 9.94 -20.53 9.35
CA ARG A 336 11.24 -20.49 8.68
C ARG A 336 11.48 -21.70 7.74
N ARG A 337 10.49 -22.56 7.55
CA ARG A 337 10.55 -23.74 6.68
C ARG A 337 9.75 -23.52 5.40
N VAL A 338 10.42 -23.56 4.24
CA VAL A 338 9.77 -23.36 2.94
C VAL A 338 8.56 -24.27 2.72
N PRO A 339 8.61 -25.60 2.98
CA PRO A 339 7.43 -26.44 2.81
C PRO A 339 6.24 -26.07 3.69
N ASN A 340 6.46 -25.52 4.89
CA ASN A 340 5.39 -25.01 5.74
C ASN A 340 4.78 -23.72 5.16
N LEU A 341 5.60 -22.81 4.63
CA LEU A 341 5.11 -21.62 3.94
C LEU A 341 4.31 -21.99 2.69
N GLN A 342 4.76 -22.96 1.89
CA GLN A 342 4.01 -23.47 0.73
C GLN A 342 2.62 -24.00 1.17
N CYS A 343 2.56 -24.81 2.23
CA CYS A 343 1.30 -25.30 2.77
C CYS A 343 0.40 -24.14 3.23
N PHE A 344 0.93 -23.21 4.00
CA PHE A 344 0.23 -22.03 4.49
C PHE A 344 -0.34 -21.19 3.33
N PHE A 345 0.50 -20.84 2.35
CA PHE A 345 0.07 -20.03 1.20
C PHE A 345 -1.01 -20.73 0.37
N LYS A 346 -0.88 -22.03 0.15
CA LYS A 346 -1.92 -22.83 -0.50
C LYS A 346 -3.24 -22.78 0.28
N ARG A 347 -3.19 -22.94 1.59
CA ARG A 347 -4.37 -22.90 2.46
C ARG A 347 -5.03 -21.50 2.51
N LYS A 348 -4.24 -20.44 2.35
CA LYS A 348 -4.74 -19.06 2.22
C LYS A 348 -5.25 -18.72 0.83
N GLY A 349 -5.21 -19.66 -0.11
CA GLY A 349 -5.67 -19.45 -1.48
C GLY A 349 -4.76 -18.53 -2.31
N TRP A 350 -3.48 -18.42 -1.95
CA TRP A 350 -2.50 -17.59 -2.65
C TRP A 350 -1.83 -18.29 -3.82
N SER A 351 -2.05 -19.61 -4.00
CA SER A 351 -1.41 -20.39 -5.05
C SER A 351 -1.85 -19.94 -6.44
N LEU A 352 -0.88 -19.81 -7.32
CA LEU A 352 -1.01 -19.64 -8.75
C LEU A 352 -0.36 -20.81 -9.48
N LYS A 353 -0.60 -20.92 -10.79
CA LYS A 353 0.10 -21.89 -11.64
C LYS A 353 1.56 -21.44 -11.80
N ALA A 354 2.50 -22.29 -11.44
CA ALA A 354 3.91 -22.06 -11.73
C ALA A 354 4.17 -22.40 -13.22
N THR A 355 4.60 -21.40 -13.98
CA THR A 355 4.92 -21.51 -15.42
C THR A 355 6.35 -21.04 -15.67
N LYS A 356 6.85 -21.21 -16.91
CA LYS A 356 8.11 -20.59 -17.34
C LYS A 356 7.90 -19.32 -18.17
N THR A 357 6.69 -18.75 -18.12
CA THR A 357 6.34 -17.52 -18.82
C THR A 357 6.54 -16.32 -17.91
N ALA A 358 7.49 -15.47 -18.24
CA ALA A 358 7.89 -14.31 -17.41
C ALA A 358 6.73 -13.35 -17.09
N SER A 359 5.76 -13.18 -18.01
CA SER A 359 4.59 -12.32 -17.82
C SER A 359 3.56 -12.82 -16.78
N ASP A 360 3.67 -14.06 -16.32
CA ASP A 360 2.79 -14.61 -15.30
C ASP A 360 3.19 -14.17 -13.88
N TYR A 361 4.41 -13.62 -13.75
CA TYR A 361 5.02 -13.21 -12.47
C TYR A 361 4.92 -11.70 -12.29
N GLU A 362 4.31 -11.26 -11.21
CA GLU A 362 4.18 -9.86 -10.85
C GLU A 362 5.11 -9.50 -9.67
N PRO A 363 5.56 -8.23 -9.57
CA PRO A 363 6.36 -7.78 -8.43
C PRO A 363 5.71 -8.13 -7.09
N GLY A 364 6.50 -8.73 -6.18
CA GLY A 364 6.06 -9.16 -4.85
C GLY A 364 5.41 -10.52 -4.79
N ASP A 365 5.34 -11.27 -5.89
CA ASP A 365 5.00 -12.69 -5.87
C ASP A 365 6.07 -13.48 -5.13
N PHE A 366 5.66 -14.56 -4.47
CA PHE A 366 6.58 -15.53 -3.87
C PHE A 366 6.73 -16.73 -4.81
N VAL A 367 7.96 -17.10 -5.08
CA VAL A 367 8.29 -18.24 -5.92
C VAL A 367 9.11 -19.23 -5.13
N THR A 368 8.74 -20.50 -5.19
CA THR A 368 9.51 -21.56 -4.55
C THR A 368 10.15 -22.47 -5.60
N VAL A 369 11.37 -22.90 -5.33
CA VAL A 369 12.20 -23.71 -6.22
C VAL A 369 12.95 -24.79 -5.44
N ILE A 370 13.59 -25.73 -6.15
CA ILE A 370 14.54 -26.70 -5.56
C ILE A 370 15.95 -26.34 -6.01
N VAL A 371 16.81 -26.00 -5.08
CA VAL A 371 18.24 -25.72 -5.32
C VAL A 371 19.06 -27.00 -5.12
N GLY A 372 20.00 -27.26 -6.04
CA GLY A 372 20.87 -28.42 -5.98
C GLY A 372 20.12 -29.77 -5.91
N GLY A 373 18.92 -29.82 -6.51
CA GLY A 373 18.10 -31.03 -6.57
C GLY A 373 17.40 -31.46 -5.28
N ARG A 374 17.65 -30.77 -4.14
CA ARG A 374 17.13 -31.23 -2.84
C ARG A 374 16.69 -30.14 -1.85
N LEU A 375 17.19 -28.91 -1.98
CA LEU A 375 16.96 -27.85 -1.00
C LEU A 375 15.78 -26.97 -1.40
N PRO A 376 14.65 -26.99 -0.68
CA PRO A 376 13.54 -26.05 -0.91
C PRO A 376 14.01 -24.62 -0.64
N HIS A 377 13.72 -23.73 -1.57
CA HIS A 377 14.09 -22.32 -1.51
C HIS A 377 12.92 -21.43 -1.89
N ILE A 378 12.91 -20.19 -1.38
CA ILE A 378 11.86 -19.21 -1.67
C ILE A 378 12.47 -17.86 -2.04
N MET A 379 11.83 -17.18 -2.99
CA MET A 379 12.26 -15.90 -3.57
C MET A 379 11.07 -14.96 -3.67
N ILE A 380 11.33 -13.65 -3.71
CA ILE A 380 10.35 -12.59 -3.99
C ILE A 380 10.63 -12.03 -5.38
N VAL A 381 9.63 -11.99 -6.24
CA VAL A 381 9.73 -11.40 -7.59
C VAL A 381 9.92 -9.89 -7.49
N SER A 382 10.94 -9.37 -8.15
CA SER A 382 11.26 -7.94 -8.20
C SER A 382 10.42 -7.18 -9.24
N ASP A 383 10.40 -5.86 -9.13
CA ASP A 383 9.91 -4.93 -10.15
C ASP A 383 10.95 -4.60 -11.24
N LYS A 384 12.20 -5.04 -11.04
CA LYS A 384 13.26 -4.95 -12.05
C LYS A 384 13.31 -6.21 -12.91
N LYS A 385 13.81 -6.05 -14.14
CA LYS A 385 13.91 -7.11 -15.13
C LYS A 385 15.34 -7.23 -15.66
N ALA A 386 15.70 -8.43 -16.05
CA ALA A 386 16.89 -8.71 -16.86
C ALA A 386 16.71 -8.20 -18.29
N ALA A 387 17.77 -8.28 -19.11
CA ALA A 387 17.78 -7.78 -20.48
C ALA A 387 16.77 -8.51 -21.41
N ASP A 388 16.44 -9.75 -21.11
CA ASP A 388 15.46 -10.56 -21.82
C ASP A 388 14.00 -10.32 -21.37
N GLY A 389 13.79 -9.42 -20.39
CA GLY A 389 12.47 -9.12 -19.82
C GLY A 389 12.05 -10.02 -18.67
N THR A 390 12.86 -11.00 -18.26
CA THR A 390 12.62 -11.86 -17.10
C THR A 390 12.71 -11.04 -15.80
N PRO A 391 11.72 -11.08 -14.88
CA PRO A 391 11.84 -10.42 -13.60
C PRO A 391 13.03 -10.92 -12.79
N LEU A 392 13.77 -10.00 -12.16
CA LEU A 392 14.75 -10.35 -11.13
C LEU A 392 14.03 -10.91 -9.91
N VAL A 393 14.76 -11.55 -9.01
CA VAL A 393 14.24 -12.02 -7.72
C VAL A 393 15.10 -11.54 -6.56
N ILE A 394 14.47 -11.34 -5.39
CA ILE A 394 15.15 -10.97 -4.15
C ILE A 394 15.09 -12.16 -3.21
N HIS A 395 16.26 -12.65 -2.79
CA HIS A 395 16.38 -13.83 -1.94
C HIS A 395 17.71 -13.87 -1.20
N ASN A 396 17.88 -14.85 -0.29
CA ASN A 396 19.16 -15.19 0.30
C ASN A 396 19.42 -16.69 0.09
N ILE A 397 20.41 -17.03 -0.75
CA ILE A 397 20.75 -18.41 -1.10
C ILE A 397 22.10 -18.89 -0.49
N GLY A 398 22.73 -18.06 0.38
CA GLY A 398 23.99 -18.46 1.02
C GLY A 398 24.94 -17.32 1.38
N SER A 399 24.92 -16.22 0.63
CA SER A 399 25.86 -15.09 0.80
C SER A 399 25.17 -13.75 1.06
N GLY A 400 24.11 -13.76 1.85
CA GLY A 400 23.29 -12.57 2.12
C GLY A 400 22.17 -12.35 1.11
N THR A 401 21.33 -11.34 1.39
CA THR A 401 20.21 -11.01 0.52
C THR A 401 20.70 -10.28 -0.74
N LYS A 402 20.28 -10.78 -1.90
CA LYS A 402 20.61 -10.23 -3.22
C LYS A 402 19.38 -10.08 -4.07
N GLU A 403 19.46 -9.19 -5.07
CA GLU A 403 18.50 -9.03 -6.16
C GLU A 403 19.19 -9.51 -7.44
N GLU A 404 18.78 -10.68 -7.97
CA GLU A 404 19.50 -11.41 -9.01
C GLU A 404 18.58 -11.92 -10.12
N ASP A 405 19.15 -12.18 -11.30
CA ASP A 405 18.47 -12.81 -12.43
C ASP A 405 18.56 -14.33 -12.30
N CYS A 406 17.65 -14.93 -11.53
CA CYS A 406 17.61 -16.38 -11.38
C CYS A 406 16.20 -16.96 -11.18
N LEU A 407 15.16 -16.28 -11.60
CA LEU A 407 13.76 -16.72 -11.48
C LEU A 407 13.55 -18.13 -12.02
N PHE A 408 14.13 -18.46 -13.17
CA PHE A 408 13.97 -19.73 -13.87
C PHE A 408 15.20 -20.63 -13.84
N THR A 409 16.22 -20.27 -13.06
CA THR A 409 17.47 -21.05 -12.94
C THR A 409 17.26 -22.42 -12.28
N TYR A 410 16.29 -22.49 -11.37
CA TYR A 410 16.01 -23.70 -10.60
C TYR A 410 14.63 -24.28 -10.91
N PRO A 411 14.39 -25.60 -10.74
CA PRO A 411 13.06 -26.19 -10.88
C PRO A 411 12.02 -25.52 -9.98
N LEU A 412 10.97 -24.98 -10.58
CA LEU A 412 9.86 -24.34 -9.89
C LEU A 412 9.03 -25.37 -9.12
N THR A 413 8.66 -25.07 -7.88
CA THR A 413 7.79 -25.90 -7.02
C THR A 413 6.53 -25.19 -6.55
N GLY A 414 6.42 -23.89 -6.78
CA GLY A 414 5.23 -23.12 -6.48
C GLY A 414 5.35 -21.66 -6.86
N HIS A 415 4.20 -21.06 -7.14
CA HIS A 415 4.01 -19.65 -7.41
C HIS A 415 2.85 -19.14 -6.55
N TYR A 416 3.06 -18.08 -5.81
CA TYR A 416 2.10 -17.56 -4.85
C TYR A 416 2.03 -16.05 -4.95
N ARG A 417 0.81 -15.52 -4.96
CA ARG A 417 0.53 -14.09 -4.85
C ARG A 417 -0.28 -13.84 -3.60
N MET A 418 0.28 -13.01 -2.71
CA MET A 418 -0.43 -12.63 -1.51
C MET A 418 -1.73 -11.91 -1.88
N LYS A 419 -2.84 -12.47 -1.47
CA LYS A 419 -4.11 -11.78 -1.43
C LYS A 419 -4.23 -11.06 -0.10
N ALA A 420 -5.01 -9.97 -0.03
CA ALA A 420 -5.21 -9.27 1.23
C ALA A 420 -5.59 -10.26 2.34
N VAL A 421 -4.80 -10.29 3.40
CA VAL A 421 -5.13 -11.11 4.58
C VAL A 421 -6.28 -10.40 5.27
N ALA A 422 -7.46 -11.00 5.25
CA ALA A 422 -8.55 -10.59 6.13
C ALA A 422 -8.03 -10.72 7.58
N ARG A 423 -7.86 -9.59 8.26
CA ARG A 423 -7.50 -9.52 9.68
C ARG A 423 -8.74 -9.72 10.54
#